data_5f59d3596293c5463579a49f1b8bf79a
#
_entry.id   5f59d3596293c5463579a49f1b8bf79a
#
_cell.length_a   1.000
_cell.length_b   1.000
_cell.length_c   1.000
_cell.angle_alpha   90.00
_cell.angle_beta   90.00
_cell.angle_gamma   90.00
#
_symmetry.space_group_name_H-M   'P 1'
#
loop_
_entity.id
_entity.type
_entity.pdbx_description
1 polymer ?
#
loop_
_entity_poly.entity_id
_entity_poly.type
_entity_poly.pdbx_seq_one_letter_code
_entity_poly.pdbx_strand_id
1 'polypeptide(L)'
;MKHLKVRIPMYFIGLFVMTIGIALSVKSNLGVSPVSSIPYTMTCVWGIEMGKATILFHIILVLIQILLLRKKFKPVQLLQVVIGVVFGYFTTFCNYMVSFLPTPENLGIRIIMVLASTVFVAFGIFLYLPADLPTTYHVFVSADATAETARVSARDNISPEAAAAKVKKANHKRAVHCKHFTKTDWGNVKNYDLCIKSDDFGVAETAQIIGDLFQKKMGLS
;
A
#
# COMPACT_ATOMS: atom_id res chain seq x y z
N MET A 1 -15.61 -13.54 -15.54
CA MET A 1 -16.76 -12.75 -14.99
C MET A 1 -17.51 -13.42 -13.83
N LYS A 2 -17.33 -14.73 -13.56
CA LYS A 2 -18.07 -15.43 -12.47
C LYS A 2 -17.81 -14.93 -11.03
N HIS A 3 -16.66 -14.27 -10.78
CA HIS A 3 -16.30 -13.82 -9.43
C HIS A 3 -16.63 -12.36 -9.11
N LEU A 4 -17.10 -11.56 -10.08
CA LEU A 4 -17.37 -10.13 -9.86
C LEU A 4 -18.52 -9.91 -8.86
N LYS A 5 -19.53 -10.76 -8.87
CA LYS A 5 -20.69 -10.70 -7.96
C LYS A 5 -20.33 -10.88 -6.49
N VAL A 6 -19.26 -11.62 -6.20
CA VAL A 6 -18.76 -11.83 -4.82
C VAL A 6 -17.71 -10.78 -4.45
N ARG A 7 -16.90 -10.34 -5.42
CA ARG A 7 -15.80 -9.38 -5.19
C ARG A 7 -16.29 -7.98 -4.84
N ILE A 8 -17.35 -7.50 -5.50
CA ILE A 8 -17.88 -6.16 -5.23
C ILE A 8 -18.39 -6.05 -3.78
N PRO A 9 -19.23 -6.94 -3.25
CA PRO A 9 -19.61 -6.91 -1.84
C PRO A 9 -18.39 -7.00 -0.89
N MET A 10 -17.46 -7.91 -1.15
CA MET A 10 -16.25 -8.05 -0.32
C MET A 10 -15.41 -6.77 -0.30
N TYR A 11 -15.31 -6.08 -1.43
CA TYR A 11 -14.64 -4.80 -1.52
C TYR A 11 -15.27 -3.74 -0.60
N PHE A 12 -16.61 -3.61 -0.64
CA PHE A 12 -17.30 -2.64 0.22
C PHE A 12 -17.26 -3.02 1.69
N ILE A 13 -17.34 -4.32 2.02
CA ILE A 13 -17.16 -4.83 3.38
C ILE A 13 -15.73 -4.50 3.86
N GLY A 14 -14.71 -4.73 3.04
CA GLY A 14 -13.33 -4.40 3.36
C GLY A 14 -13.13 -2.90 3.63
N LEU A 15 -13.70 -2.03 2.78
CA LEU A 15 -13.70 -0.58 3.00
C LEU A 15 -14.39 -0.21 4.32
N PHE A 16 -15.54 -0.81 4.63
CA PHE A 16 -16.26 -0.54 5.86
C PHE A 16 -15.48 -0.98 7.09
N VAL A 17 -14.91 -2.19 7.09
CA VAL A 17 -14.06 -2.69 8.18
C VAL A 17 -12.83 -1.79 8.40
N MET A 18 -12.22 -1.32 7.31
CA MET A 18 -11.09 -0.39 7.38
C MET A 18 -11.49 0.94 8.03
N THR A 19 -12.68 1.47 7.74
CA THR A 19 -13.16 2.71 8.36
C THR A 19 -13.45 2.57 9.85
N ILE A 20 -13.90 1.39 10.33
CA ILE A 20 -14.00 1.09 11.77
C ILE A 20 -12.61 1.22 12.44
N GLY A 21 -11.58 0.63 11.83
CA GLY A 21 -10.21 0.76 12.33
C GLY A 21 -9.75 2.21 12.40
N ILE A 22 -10.00 3.00 11.36
CA ILE A 22 -9.65 4.43 11.33
C ILE A 22 -10.38 5.20 12.45
N ALA A 23 -11.68 4.97 12.64
CA ALA A 23 -12.45 5.61 13.70
C ALA A 23 -11.91 5.29 15.11
N LEU A 24 -11.52 4.03 15.35
CA LEU A 24 -10.86 3.62 16.62
C LEU A 24 -9.51 4.32 16.81
N SER A 25 -8.71 4.46 15.75
CA SER A 25 -7.42 5.17 15.79
C SER A 25 -7.62 6.63 16.17
N VAL A 26 -8.55 7.32 15.51
CA VAL A 26 -8.91 8.71 15.83
C VAL A 26 -9.36 8.83 17.28
N LYS A 27 -10.23 7.95 17.75
CA LYS A 27 -10.77 7.96 19.11
C LYS A 27 -9.72 7.70 20.19
N SER A 28 -8.68 6.91 19.88
CA SER A 28 -7.58 6.64 20.80
C SER A 28 -6.77 7.89 21.13
N ASN A 29 -6.82 8.92 20.27
CA ASN A 29 -6.05 10.17 20.39
C ASN A 29 -4.53 9.93 20.55
N LEU A 30 -3.99 8.83 20.00
CA LEU A 30 -2.55 8.52 19.95
C LEU A 30 -1.95 8.73 18.58
N GLY A 31 -2.79 9.06 17.59
CA GLY A 31 -2.38 9.32 16.22
C GLY A 31 -3.25 8.58 15.20
N VAL A 32 -3.02 8.87 13.94
CA VAL A 32 -3.73 8.30 12.80
C VAL A 32 -2.73 7.83 11.74
N SER A 33 -3.19 7.01 10.79
CA SER A 33 -2.35 6.57 9.69
C SER A 33 -1.88 7.76 8.84
N PRO A 34 -0.72 7.67 8.13
CA PRO A 34 -0.24 8.76 7.27
C PRO A 34 -1.26 9.23 6.24
N VAL A 35 -2.06 8.30 5.67
CA VAL A 35 -3.09 8.63 4.68
C VAL A 35 -4.25 9.40 5.31
N SER A 36 -4.64 9.04 6.53
CA SER A 36 -5.73 9.69 7.27
C SER A 36 -5.29 10.98 7.97
N SER A 37 -3.98 11.25 8.03
CA SER A 37 -3.46 12.42 8.75
C SER A 37 -3.92 13.74 8.12
N ILE A 38 -3.96 13.82 6.78
CA ILE A 38 -4.40 15.03 6.08
C ILE A 38 -5.88 15.34 6.35
N PRO A 39 -6.84 14.41 6.10
CA PRO A 39 -8.24 14.63 6.47
C PRO A 39 -8.43 14.94 7.96
N TYR A 40 -7.69 14.27 8.83
CA TYR A 40 -7.75 14.50 10.27
C TYR A 40 -7.27 15.92 10.64
N THR A 41 -6.17 16.39 10.05
CA THR A 41 -5.69 17.76 10.24
C THR A 41 -6.73 18.79 9.75
N MET A 42 -7.37 18.52 8.59
CA MET A 42 -8.46 19.39 8.09
C MET A 42 -9.62 19.46 9.09
N THR A 43 -9.95 18.34 9.74
CA THR A 43 -10.97 18.31 10.80
C THR A 43 -10.56 19.16 11.99
N CYS A 44 -9.30 19.02 12.44
CA CYS A 44 -8.81 19.74 13.61
C CYS A 44 -8.67 21.26 13.39
N VAL A 45 -8.22 21.68 12.18
CA VAL A 45 -7.93 23.09 11.87
C VAL A 45 -9.18 23.83 11.42
N TRP A 46 -10.03 23.21 10.59
CA TRP A 46 -11.16 23.88 9.96
C TRP A 46 -12.52 23.45 10.51
N GLY A 47 -12.56 22.51 11.47
CA GLY A 47 -13.80 21.98 12.02
C GLY A 47 -14.65 21.18 11.04
N ILE A 48 -14.08 20.79 9.89
CA ILE A 48 -14.78 19.98 8.88
C ILE A 48 -14.93 18.57 9.41
N GLU A 49 -16.11 17.98 9.28
CA GLU A 49 -16.35 16.59 9.63
C GLU A 49 -15.38 15.65 8.86
N MET A 50 -14.80 14.66 9.55
CA MET A 50 -13.73 13.84 9.00
C MET A 50 -14.11 13.11 7.71
N GLY A 51 -15.36 12.65 7.58
CA GLY A 51 -15.82 12.03 6.35
C GLY A 51 -15.86 13.01 5.18
N LYS A 52 -16.34 14.24 5.41
CA LYS A 52 -16.34 15.31 4.39
C LYS A 52 -14.91 15.72 4.02
N ALA A 53 -14.02 15.83 5.01
CA ALA A 53 -12.61 16.10 4.78
C ALA A 53 -11.96 15.00 3.95
N THR A 54 -12.31 13.74 4.20
CA THR A 54 -11.85 12.58 3.43
C THR A 54 -12.33 12.64 1.98
N ILE A 55 -13.60 12.96 1.73
CA ILE A 55 -14.15 13.12 0.37
C ILE A 55 -13.41 14.24 -0.37
N LEU A 56 -13.26 15.40 0.28
CA LEU A 56 -12.58 16.55 -0.29
C LEU A 56 -11.11 16.20 -0.64
N PHE A 57 -10.42 15.51 0.24
CA PHE A 57 -9.06 15.06 0.01
C PHE A 57 -8.96 14.14 -1.21
N HIS A 58 -9.87 13.17 -1.36
CA HIS A 58 -9.89 12.29 -2.53
C HIS A 58 -10.18 13.04 -3.83
N ILE A 59 -11.08 14.03 -3.81
CA ILE A 59 -11.35 14.90 -4.97
C ILE A 59 -10.08 15.67 -5.37
N ILE A 60 -9.37 16.26 -4.40
CA ILE A 60 -8.12 16.97 -4.65
C ILE A 60 -7.07 16.04 -5.27
N LEU A 61 -6.93 14.82 -4.74
CA LEU A 61 -5.99 13.84 -5.29
C LEU A 61 -6.32 13.50 -6.75
N VAL A 62 -7.60 13.32 -7.09
CA VAL A 62 -8.02 13.05 -8.48
C VAL A 62 -7.76 14.25 -9.38
N LEU A 63 -7.99 15.47 -8.91
CA LEU A 63 -7.68 16.68 -9.67
C LEU A 63 -6.18 16.79 -9.96
N ILE A 64 -5.34 16.56 -8.96
CA ILE A 64 -3.88 16.51 -9.13
C ILE A 64 -3.49 15.41 -10.13
N GLN A 65 -4.12 14.24 -10.05
CA GLN A 65 -3.88 13.13 -10.96
C GLN A 65 -4.25 13.47 -12.40
N ILE A 66 -5.38 14.14 -12.62
CA ILE A 66 -5.79 14.64 -13.95
C ILE A 66 -4.74 15.63 -14.50
N LEU A 67 -4.30 16.55 -13.64
CA LEU A 67 -3.32 17.58 -14.03
C LEU A 67 -1.96 16.94 -14.42
N LEU A 68 -1.51 15.94 -13.68
CA LEU A 68 -0.23 15.25 -13.92
C LEU A 68 -0.29 14.31 -15.14
N LEU A 69 -1.34 13.51 -15.24
CA LEU A 69 -1.47 12.51 -16.32
C LEU A 69 -1.92 13.11 -17.65
N ARG A 70 -2.61 14.26 -17.63
CA ARG A 70 -3.11 14.94 -18.84
C ARG A 70 -3.75 13.95 -19.82
N LYS A 71 -3.12 13.80 -21.02
CA LYS A 71 -3.60 12.90 -22.11
C LYS A 71 -3.53 11.39 -21.76
N LYS A 72 -2.77 11.00 -20.72
CA LYS A 72 -2.68 9.60 -20.27
C LYS A 72 -3.74 9.25 -19.22
N PHE A 73 -4.56 10.22 -18.81
CA PHE A 73 -5.64 9.98 -17.84
C PHE A 73 -6.74 9.11 -18.48
N LYS A 74 -7.07 8.00 -17.81
CA LYS A 74 -8.14 7.10 -18.26
C LYS A 74 -9.43 7.42 -17.51
N PRO A 75 -10.61 7.53 -18.18
CA PRO A 75 -11.89 7.85 -17.52
C PRO A 75 -12.27 6.89 -16.38
N VAL A 76 -11.82 5.62 -16.46
CA VAL A 76 -12.02 4.63 -15.40
C VAL A 76 -11.44 5.08 -14.04
N GLN A 77 -10.42 5.94 -14.05
CA GLN A 77 -9.84 6.50 -12.83
C GLN A 77 -10.81 7.44 -12.09
N LEU A 78 -11.83 7.97 -12.75
CA LEU A 78 -12.90 8.73 -12.08
C LEU A 78 -13.73 7.87 -11.10
N LEU A 79 -13.72 6.54 -11.27
CA LEU A 79 -14.40 5.64 -10.35
C LEU A 79 -13.85 5.76 -8.92
N GLN A 80 -12.59 6.14 -8.77
CA GLN A 80 -12.02 6.37 -7.42
C GLN A 80 -12.68 7.54 -6.67
N VAL A 81 -13.28 8.52 -7.38
CA VAL A 81 -14.08 9.58 -6.72
C VAL A 81 -15.31 8.97 -6.07
N VAL A 82 -16.02 8.11 -6.80
CA VAL A 82 -17.21 7.42 -6.28
C VAL A 82 -16.85 6.59 -5.06
N ILE A 83 -15.75 5.84 -5.15
CA ILE A 83 -15.24 5.05 -4.03
C ILE A 83 -14.83 5.94 -2.86
N GLY A 84 -14.16 7.06 -3.12
CA GLY A 84 -13.80 8.06 -2.11
C GLY A 84 -14.99 8.67 -1.40
N VAL A 85 -16.09 8.92 -2.12
CA VAL A 85 -17.35 9.38 -1.54
C VAL A 85 -17.96 8.32 -0.62
N VAL A 86 -18.05 7.07 -1.07
CA VAL A 86 -18.55 5.95 -0.25
C VAL A 86 -17.69 5.77 1.00
N PHE A 87 -16.37 5.81 0.84
CA PHE A 87 -15.42 5.72 1.95
C PHE A 87 -15.58 6.85 2.95
N GLY A 88 -15.81 8.09 2.48
CA GLY A 88 -16.09 9.23 3.33
C GLY A 88 -17.39 9.07 4.12
N TYR A 89 -18.47 8.56 3.51
CA TYR A 89 -19.73 8.27 4.23
C TYR A 89 -19.53 7.17 5.28
N PHE A 90 -18.79 6.11 4.96
CA PHE A 90 -18.43 5.08 5.95
C PHE A 90 -17.61 5.67 7.09
N THR A 91 -16.68 6.57 6.79
CA THR A 91 -15.87 7.26 7.81
C THR A 91 -16.75 8.09 8.73
N THR A 92 -17.71 8.88 8.19
CA THR A 92 -18.70 9.63 8.97
C THR A 92 -19.48 8.69 9.88
N PHE A 93 -20.06 7.63 9.32
CA PHE A 93 -20.87 6.67 10.05
C PHE A 93 -20.09 6.00 11.17
N CYS A 94 -18.88 5.51 10.88
CA CYS A 94 -18.05 4.84 11.89
C CYS A 94 -17.58 5.80 12.99
N ASN A 95 -17.21 7.04 12.65
CA ASN A 95 -16.89 8.05 13.67
C ASN A 95 -18.09 8.39 14.55
N TYR A 96 -19.29 8.50 13.97
CA TYR A 96 -20.52 8.69 14.72
C TYR A 96 -20.79 7.53 15.70
N MET A 97 -20.68 6.29 15.22
CA MET A 97 -20.84 5.10 16.07
C MET A 97 -19.83 5.06 17.23
N VAL A 98 -18.57 5.39 16.95
CA VAL A 98 -17.51 5.41 17.97
C VAL A 98 -17.63 6.63 18.90
N SER A 99 -18.36 7.69 18.52
CA SER A 99 -18.56 8.87 19.37
C SER A 99 -19.34 8.56 20.63
N PHE A 100 -20.22 7.54 20.63
CA PHE A 100 -20.94 7.08 21.82
C PHE A 100 -20.04 6.44 22.89
N LEU A 101 -18.86 5.97 22.49
CA LEU A 101 -17.89 5.44 23.46
C LEU A 101 -17.21 6.60 24.20
N PRO A 102 -17.02 6.51 25.53
CA PRO A 102 -16.24 7.51 26.25
C PRO A 102 -14.81 7.54 25.71
N THR A 103 -14.21 8.72 25.66
CA THR A 103 -12.80 8.84 25.31
C THR A 103 -11.97 8.31 26.47
N PRO A 104 -11.16 7.26 26.27
CA PRO A 104 -10.44 6.66 27.38
C PRO A 104 -9.33 7.60 27.86
N GLU A 105 -9.26 7.82 29.18
CA GLU A 105 -8.18 8.57 29.81
C GLU A 105 -6.96 7.68 30.05
N ASN A 106 -7.19 6.39 30.29
CA ASN A 106 -6.14 5.43 30.57
C ASN A 106 -5.32 5.11 29.33
N LEU A 107 -3.99 5.34 29.41
CA LEU A 107 -3.05 5.07 28.31
C LEU A 107 -3.10 3.62 27.82
N GLY A 108 -3.26 2.65 28.74
CA GLY A 108 -3.34 1.23 28.39
C GLY A 108 -4.53 0.93 27.48
N ILE A 109 -5.71 1.48 27.78
CA ILE A 109 -6.91 1.33 26.93
C ILE A 109 -6.69 1.99 25.56
N ARG A 110 -6.06 3.15 25.52
CA ARG A 110 -5.74 3.86 24.27
C ARG A 110 -4.79 3.05 23.37
N ILE A 111 -3.79 2.40 23.99
CA ILE A 111 -2.87 1.50 23.25
C ILE A 111 -3.63 0.29 22.69
N ILE A 112 -4.50 -0.35 23.52
CA ILE A 112 -5.33 -1.46 23.04
C ILE A 112 -6.21 -1.04 21.87
N MET A 113 -6.78 0.17 21.89
CA MET A 113 -7.59 0.70 20.79
C MET A 113 -6.77 0.87 19.51
N VAL A 114 -5.50 1.33 19.60
CA VAL A 114 -4.62 1.45 18.43
C VAL A 114 -4.26 0.07 17.89
N LEU A 115 -3.97 -0.91 18.75
CA LEU A 115 -3.70 -2.28 18.31
C LEU A 115 -4.93 -2.88 17.61
N ALA A 116 -6.12 -2.73 18.19
CA ALA A 116 -7.38 -3.15 17.58
C ALA A 116 -7.61 -2.43 16.24
N SER A 117 -7.38 -1.12 16.18
CA SER A 117 -7.44 -0.33 14.94
C SER A 117 -6.55 -0.91 13.85
N THR A 118 -5.30 -1.25 14.19
CA THR A 118 -4.35 -1.84 13.24
C THR A 118 -4.85 -3.18 12.70
N VAL A 119 -5.44 -4.02 13.56
CA VAL A 119 -6.03 -5.31 13.14
C VAL A 119 -7.21 -5.09 12.20
N PHE A 120 -8.12 -4.16 12.51
CA PHE A 120 -9.26 -3.84 11.64
C PHE A 120 -8.81 -3.28 10.29
N VAL A 121 -7.84 -2.38 10.28
CA VAL A 121 -7.29 -1.82 9.03
C VAL A 121 -6.62 -2.91 8.20
N ALA A 122 -5.79 -3.76 8.81
CA ALA A 122 -5.11 -4.86 8.12
C ALA A 122 -6.11 -5.87 7.55
N PHE A 123 -7.15 -6.24 8.30
CA PHE A 123 -8.20 -7.15 7.85
C PHE A 123 -9.07 -6.51 6.75
N GLY A 124 -9.39 -5.23 6.89
CA GLY A 124 -10.08 -4.46 5.84
C GLY A 124 -9.30 -4.43 4.53
N ILE A 125 -7.98 -4.17 4.60
CA ILE A 125 -7.08 -4.21 3.44
C ILE A 125 -7.05 -5.62 2.84
N PHE A 126 -6.99 -6.66 3.65
CA PHE A 126 -7.00 -8.06 3.18
C PHE A 126 -8.29 -8.39 2.40
N LEU A 127 -9.45 -7.93 2.86
CA LEU A 127 -10.72 -8.12 2.15
C LEU A 127 -10.84 -7.24 0.88
N TYR A 128 -10.27 -6.06 0.93
CA TYR A 128 -10.28 -5.08 -0.16
C TYR A 128 -9.32 -5.45 -1.29
N LEU A 129 -8.12 -5.95 -0.96
CA LEU A 129 -7.15 -6.41 -1.94
C LEU A 129 -7.51 -7.82 -2.39
N PRO A 130 -7.82 -8.03 -3.67
CA PRO A 130 -8.05 -9.38 -4.18
C PRO A 130 -6.72 -10.17 -4.12
N ALA A 131 -6.62 -11.08 -3.15
CA ALA A 131 -5.48 -11.96 -2.99
C ALA A 131 -5.26 -12.91 -4.21
N ASP A 132 -6.32 -13.15 -4.98
CA ASP A 132 -6.35 -14.01 -6.17
C ASP A 132 -6.43 -13.18 -7.46
N LEU A 133 -5.56 -12.19 -7.63
CA LEU A 133 -5.35 -11.68 -8.96
C LEU A 133 -4.52 -12.75 -9.72
N PRO A 134 -5.09 -13.41 -10.76
CA PRO A 134 -4.27 -14.20 -11.69
C PRO A 134 -3.28 -13.32 -12.47
N THR A 135 -3.14 -12.10 -12.04
CA THR A 135 -2.38 -10.98 -12.60
C THR A 135 -1.14 -10.63 -11.78
N THR A 136 -0.85 -11.35 -10.68
CA THR A 136 0.43 -11.18 -10.00
C THR A 136 1.53 -11.87 -10.81
N TYR A 137 2.53 -11.08 -11.17
CA TYR A 137 3.72 -11.54 -11.86
C TYR A 137 4.89 -11.37 -10.89
N HIS A 138 5.35 -12.49 -10.36
CA HIS A 138 6.45 -12.50 -9.41
C HIS A 138 7.77 -12.42 -10.15
N VAL A 139 8.45 -11.28 -10.02
CA VAL A 139 9.74 -11.06 -10.68
C VAL A 139 10.84 -10.98 -9.63
N PHE A 140 11.90 -11.74 -9.84
CA PHE A 140 13.13 -11.64 -9.05
C PHE A 140 14.21 -10.98 -9.90
N VAL A 141 14.64 -9.79 -9.48
CA VAL A 141 15.75 -9.08 -10.11
C VAL A 141 16.97 -9.24 -9.23
N SER A 142 18.00 -9.85 -9.78
CA SER A 142 19.29 -10.02 -9.12
C SER A 142 20.37 -9.16 -9.77
N ALA A 143 21.47 -9.00 -9.06
CA ALA A 143 22.70 -8.41 -9.55
C ALA A 143 23.91 -9.10 -8.89
N ASP A 144 25.08 -9.06 -9.50
CA ASP A 144 26.29 -9.52 -8.86
C ASP A 144 26.65 -8.63 -7.66
N ALA A 145 27.24 -9.21 -6.64
CA ALA A 145 27.62 -8.50 -5.41
C ALA A 145 28.51 -7.27 -5.66
N THR A 146 29.35 -7.33 -6.68
CA THR A 146 30.21 -6.23 -7.14
C THR A 146 29.38 -5.09 -7.72
N ALA A 147 28.39 -5.39 -8.58
CA ALA A 147 27.51 -4.42 -9.19
C ALA A 147 26.55 -3.80 -8.15
N GLU A 148 26.00 -4.61 -7.23
CA GLU A 148 25.18 -4.09 -6.12
C GLU A 148 26.00 -3.14 -5.25
N THR A 149 27.23 -3.51 -4.89
CA THR A 149 28.14 -2.69 -4.08
C THR A 149 28.48 -1.38 -4.78
N ALA A 150 28.82 -1.41 -6.06
CA ALA A 150 29.13 -0.20 -6.82
C ALA A 150 27.92 0.76 -6.90
N ARG A 151 26.73 0.24 -7.15
CA ARG A 151 25.49 1.05 -7.18
C ARG A 151 25.18 1.69 -5.83
N VAL A 152 25.33 0.93 -4.72
CA VAL A 152 25.07 1.46 -3.37
C VAL A 152 26.14 2.47 -2.96
N SER A 153 27.42 2.23 -3.29
CA SER A 153 28.52 3.16 -3.04
C SER A 153 28.27 4.49 -3.74
N ALA A 154 27.91 4.44 -5.03
CA ALA A 154 27.62 5.66 -5.82
C ALA A 154 26.36 6.40 -5.33
N ARG A 155 25.29 5.66 -5.02
CA ARG A 155 24.01 6.26 -4.58
C ARG A 155 24.12 6.94 -3.23
N ASP A 156 24.80 6.29 -2.28
CA ASP A 156 24.85 6.71 -0.88
C ASP A 156 26.12 7.51 -0.54
N ASN A 157 27.01 7.66 -1.52
CA ASN A 157 28.32 8.32 -1.41
C ASN A 157 29.16 7.79 -0.23
N ILE A 158 29.29 6.46 -0.13
CA ILE A 158 30.03 5.75 0.91
C ILE A 158 31.14 4.89 0.30
N SER A 159 32.11 4.47 1.13
CA SER A 159 33.19 3.59 0.66
C SER A 159 32.67 2.24 0.15
N PRO A 160 33.38 1.59 -0.78
CA PRO A 160 33.00 0.28 -1.30
C PRO A 160 32.84 -0.78 -0.19
N GLU A 161 33.68 -0.75 0.85
CA GLU A 161 33.62 -1.68 1.97
C GLU A 161 32.33 -1.47 2.78
N ALA A 162 31.98 -0.21 3.07
CA ALA A 162 30.75 0.14 3.77
C ALA A 162 29.52 -0.22 2.94
N ALA A 163 29.58 -0.03 1.62
CA ALA A 163 28.53 -0.41 0.68
C ALA A 163 28.34 -1.94 0.66
N ALA A 164 29.41 -2.74 0.59
CA ALA A 164 29.34 -4.21 0.62
C ALA A 164 28.71 -4.72 1.92
N ALA A 165 29.09 -4.15 3.07
CA ALA A 165 28.50 -4.50 4.36
C ALA A 165 27.00 -4.17 4.40
N LYS A 166 26.59 -3.03 3.84
CA LYS A 166 25.19 -2.58 3.75
C LYS A 166 24.37 -3.49 2.86
N VAL A 167 24.89 -3.87 1.69
CA VAL A 167 24.26 -4.82 0.76
C VAL A 167 24.04 -6.17 1.42
N LYS A 168 25.10 -6.74 2.02
CA LYS A 168 25.03 -8.04 2.73
C LYS A 168 23.98 -8.03 3.83
N LYS A 169 23.95 -6.97 4.65
CA LYS A 169 22.95 -6.81 5.72
C LYS A 169 21.53 -6.68 5.18
N ALA A 170 21.33 -5.94 4.09
CA ALA A 170 20.02 -5.76 3.46
C ALA A 170 19.49 -7.08 2.86
N ASN A 171 20.34 -7.81 2.13
CA ASN A 171 19.97 -9.07 1.51
C ASN A 171 19.70 -10.16 2.56
N HIS A 172 20.47 -10.20 3.64
CA HIS A 172 20.20 -11.08 4.77
C HIS A 172 18.83 -10.79 5.41
N LYS A 173 18.52 -9.52 5.68
CA LYS A 173 17.22 -9.13 6.23
C LYS A 173 16.05 -9.55 5.30
N ARG A 174 16.19 -9.36 3.99
CA ARG A 174 15.19 -9.78 3.00
C ARG A 174 14.98 -11.30 3.02
N ALA A 175 16.08 -12.07 3.07
CA ALA A 175 16.01 -13.52 3.13
C ALA A 175 15.29 -14.01 4.40
N VAL A 176 15.65 -13.47 5.57
CA VAL A 176 15.00 -13.79 6.84
C VAL A 176 13.52 -13.41 6.81
N HIS A 177 13.18 -12.23 6.32
CA HIS A 177 11.80 -11.77 6.20
C HIS A 177 10.97 -12.68 5.28
N CYS A 178 11.49 -12.99 4.09
CA CYS A 178 10.84 -13.91 3.16
C CYS A 178 10.58 -15.26 3.80
N LYS A 179 11.61 -15.88 4.42
CA LYS A 179 11.49 -17.16 5.10
C LYS A 179 10.46 -17.15 6.23
N HIS A 180 10.42 -16.08 7.00
CA HIS A 180 9.48 -15.95 8.12
C HIS A 180 8.02 -15.88 7.67
N PHE A 181 7.72 -15.04 6.68
CA PHE A 181 6.34 -14.76 6.25
C PHE A 181 5.82 -15.73 5.19
N THR A 182 6.64 -16.13 4.24
CA THR A 182 6.19 -16.97 3.10
C THR A 182 6.58 -18.44 3.24
N LYS A 183 7.42 -18.78 4.23
CA LYS A 183 8.03 -20.12 4.40
C LYS A 183 8.88 -20.57 3.20
N THR A 184 9.14 -19.68 2.26
CA THR A 184 9.94 -19.94 1.05
C THR A 184 11.34 -19.33 1.17
N ASP A 185 12.28 -19.83 0.37
CA ASP A 185 13.63 -19.28 0.33
C ASP A 185 13.71 -18.12 -0.67
N TRP A 186 14.24 -16.99 -0.20
CA TRP A 186 14.43 -15.79 -1.02
C TRP A 186 15.43 -16.07 -2.15
N GLY A 187 15.08 -15.68 -3.39
CA GLY A 187 15.91 -15.94 -4.57
C GLY A 187 15.80 -17.34 -5.14
N ASN A 188 14.96 -18.21 -4.59
CA ASN A 188 14.70 -19.52 -5.20
C ASN A 188 13.83 -19.33 -6.45
N VAL A 189 14.39 -19.67 -7.61
CA VAL A 189 13.77 -19.50 -8.94
C VAL A 189 12.34 -20.06 -9.01
N LYS A 190 12.05 -21.14 -8.28
CA LYS A 190 10.73 -21.78 -8.27
C LYS A 190 9.61 -20.89 -7.70
N ASN A 191 9.97 -19.83 -6.99
CA ASN A 191 9.01 -18.93 -6.36
C ASN A 191 8.64 -17.73 -7.24
N TYR A 192 9.23 -17.62 -8.44
CA TYR A 192 9.08 -16.46 -9.30
C TYR A 192 8.69 -16.87 -10.72
N ASP A 193 7.90 -16.04 -11.38
CA ASP A 193 7.53 -16.22 -12.78
C ASP A 193 8.66 -15.81 -13.73
N LEU A 194 9.51 -14.88 -13.30
CA LEU A 194 10.68 -14.41 -14.03
C LEU A 194 11.82 -14.13 -13.06
N CYS A 195 13.00 -14.65 -13.39
CA CYS A 195 14.26 -14.27 -12.72
C CYS A 195 15.16 -13.62 -13.77
N ILE A 196 15.65 -12.41 -13.51
CA ILE A 196 16.51 -11.67 -14.43
C ILE A 196 17.69 -11.07 -13.69
N LYS A 197 18.85 -11.11 -14.33
CA LYS A 197 20.08 -10.51 -13.82
C LYS A 197 20.27 -9.13 -14.46
N SER A 198 20.16 -8.09 -13.66
CA SER A 198 20.17 -6.71 -14.15
C SER A 198 21.54 -6.19 -14.58
N ASP A 199 22.62 -6.94 -14.32
CA ASP A 199 23.96 -6.56 -14.73
C ASP A 199 24.18 -6.77 -16.22
N ASP A 200 23.56 -7.83 -16.77
CA ASP A 200 23.76 -8.23 -18.16
C ASP A 200 23.07 -7.28 -19.14
N PHE A 201 21.97 -6.65 -18.71
CA PHE A 201 21.13 -5.79 -19.55
C PHE A 201 21.16 -4.32 -19.13
N GLY A 202 21.62 -4.01 -17.91
CA GLY A 202 21.42 -2.69 -17.33
C GLY A 202 19.99 -2.49 -16.79
N VAL A 203 19.80 -1.43 -16.01
CA VAL A 203 18.53 -1.18 -15.30
C VAL A 203 17.38 -0.83 -16.26
N ALA A 204 17.67 -0.01 -17.27
CA ALA A 204 16.64 0.47 -18.20
C ALA A 204 16.09 -0.67 -19.07
N GLU A 205 16.97 -1.47 -19.67
CA GLU A 205 16.57 -2.59 -20.52
C GLU A 205 15.93 -3.72 -19.71
N THR A 206 16.43 -4.00 -18.50
CA THR A 206 15.78 -4.93 -17.57
C THR A 206 14.33 -4.52 -17.28
N ALA A 207 14.08 -3.24 -17.03
CA ALA A 207 12.74 -2.72 -16.79
C ALA A 207 11.84 -2.87 -18.02
N GLN A 208 12.39 -2.64 -19.21
CA GLN A 208 11.64 -2.81 -20.47
C GLN A 208 11.27 -4.26 -20.71
N ILE A 209 12.21 -5.20 -20.56
CA ILE A 209 11.97 -6.65 -20.70
C ILE A 209 10.85 -7.11 -19.76
N ILE A 210 10.90 -6.69 -18.48
CA ILE A 210 9.87 -7.02 -17.51
C ILE A 210 8.52 -6.45 -17.96
N GLY A 211 8.49 -5.19 -18.44
CA GLY A 211 7.27 -4.54 -18.92
C GLY A 211 6.64 -5.26 -20.12
N ASP A 212 7.44 -5.62 -21.10
CA ASP A 212 6.97 -6.29 -22.32
C ASP A 212 6.44 -7.71 -22.01
N LEU A 213 7.15 -8.46 -21.18
CA LEU A 213 6.69 -9.79 -20.74
C LEU A 213 5.41 -9.72 -19.91
N PHE A 214 5.29 -8.72 -19.07
CA PHE A 214 4.07 -8.47 -18.29
C PHE A 214 2.89 -8.14 -19.23
N GLN A 215 3.07 -7.22 -20.19
CA GLN A 215 2.03 -6.88 -21.16
C GLN A 215 1.59 -8.09 -21.96
N LYS A 216 2.53 -8.90 -22.44
CA LYS A 216 2.25 -10.14 -23.16
C LYS A 216 1.46 -11.15 -22.32
N LYS A 217 1.84 -11.35 -21.05
CA LYS A 217 1.10 -12.25 -20.13
C LYS A 217 -0.32 -11.75 -19.86
N MET A 218 -0.51 -10.44 -19.82
CA MET A 218 -1.80 -9.80 -19.55
C MET A 218 -2.70 -9.66 -20.78
N GLY A 219 -2.21 -10.00 -21.97
CA GLY A 219 -2.95 -9.82 -23.21
C GLY A 219 -3.22 -8.35 -23.54
N LEU A 220 -2.29 -7.47 -23.16
CA LEU A 220 -2.38 -6.02 -23.37
C LEU A 220 -1.58 -5.55 -24.61
N SER A 221 -1.07 -6.50 -25.41
CA SER A 221 -0.34 -6.24 -26.66
C SER A 221 -1.30 -6.00 -27.80
#